data_6e244710650dca8f160fa65b8f0fe3e9
#
_entry.id   6e244710650dca8f160fa65b8f0fe3e9
#
_cell.length_a   1.000
_cell.length_b   1.000
_cell.length_c   1.000
_cell.angle_alpha   90.00
_cell.angle_beta   90.00
_cell.angle_gamma   90.00
#
_symmetry.space_group_name_H-M   'P 1'
#
loop_
_entity.id
_entity.type
_entity.pdbx_description
1 polymer ?
#
loop_
_entity_poly.entity_id
_entity_poly.type
_entity_poly.pdbx_seq_one_letter_code
_entity_poly.pdbx_strand_id
1 'polypeptide(L)'
;MLCSEYTLIAQAPTWGVAIPLYCRCWNCETCRPRRQAQLIELGKAGKPNRFLTLTSKRRPHLAATAAAKELALAWRRLSARIRRKLGNKPFNYLAVFEATKAGWPHLHLLLRSPYLSQAWLSQQMRELNGSPIVDIRKITNEREIARYVAKYVGKEPHKFGRLKRYWHSKNWLPAKQTQADEAEMPPWRIDEQRLDLVYMDAFREGKAPRTRPGEWVIWGEPPPHVRSWTDEPENKREQRNPWIEGALQLYPAAGQPTGMTTA
;
A
#
# COMPACT_ATOMS: atom_id res chain seq x y z
N MET A 1 14.71 -15.27 7.38
CA MET A 1 14.67 -14.12 8.31
C MET A 1 13.27 -14.10 8.92
N LEU A 2 13.17 -14.25 10.21
CA LEU A 2 11.88 -14.22 10.93
C LEU A 2 11.38 -12.77 11.00
N CYS A 3 10.13 -12.55 10.69
CA CYS A 3 9.51 -11.22 10.68
C CYS A 3 9.45 -10.66 12.11
N SER A 4 9.86 -9.40 12.30
CA SER A 4 9.96 -8.70 13.59
C SER A 4 11.00 -9.23 14.60
N GLU A 5 11.91 -10.10 14.17
CA GLU A 5 13.04 -10.54 15.01
C GLU A 5 14.14 -9.48 15.13
N TYR A 6 14.12 -8.49 14.24
CA TYR A 6 15.05 -7.38 14.20
C TYR A 6 14.34 -6.07 14.47
N THR A 7 15.05 -5.10 14.99
CA THR A 7 14.56 -3.76 15.29
C THR A 7 15.41 -2.72 14.57
N LEU A 8 14.79 -1.68 14.05
CA LEU A 8 15.46 -0.46 13.61
C LEU A 8 15.49 0.51 14.78
N ILE A 9 16.68 1.01 15.12
CA ILE A 9 16.90 1.94 16.22
C ILE A 9 17.54 3.22 15.67
N ALA A 10 16.97 4.38 16.03
CA ALA A 10 17.61 5.68 15.89
C ALA A 10 17.82 6.23 17.30
N GLN A 11 19.05 6.61 17.63
CA GLN A 11 19.44 7.02 18.98
C GLN A 11 20.30 8.27 18.95
N ALA A 12 19.88 9.25 19.72
CA ALA A 12 20.63 10.44 20.11
C ALA A 12 21.11 10.31 21.57
N PRO A 13 21.98 11.21 22.07
CA PRO A 13 22.49 11.13 23.44
C PRO A 13 21.39 11.11 24.54
N THR A 14 20.29 11.83 24.34
CA THR A 14 19.24 12.03 25.35
C THR A 14 17.93 11.34 25.04
N TRP A 15 17.77 10.75 23.86
CA TRP A 15 16.56 10.06 23.46
C TRP A 15 16.84 8.98 22.41
N GLY A 16 15.87 8.10 22.23
CA GLY A 16 15.91 7.12 21.16
C GLY A 16 14.54 6.61 20.79
N VAL A 17 14.48 6.01 19.60
CA VAL A 17 13.29 5.35 19.08
C VAL A 17 13.67 4.03 18.44
N ALA A 18 12.86 3.02 18.68
CA ALA A 18 13.02 1.70 18.10
C ALA A 18 11.70 1.26 17.45
N ILE A 19 11.80 0.66 16.27
CA ILE A 19 10.65 0.12 15.52
C ILE A 19 10.99 -1.28 15.01
N PRO A 20 10.04 -2.23 15.00
CA PRO A 20 10.31 -3.58 14.54
C PRO A 20 10.51 -3.62 13.02
N LEU A 21 11.48 -4.39 12.57
CA LEU A 21 11.75 -4.61 11.16
C LEU A 21 10.81 -5.69 10.61
N TYR A 22 9.86 -5.28 9.77
CA TYR A 22 8.88 -6.16 9.15
C TYR A 22 9.30 -6.61 7.75
N CYS A 23 9.12 -7.89 7.43
CA CYS A 23 9.40 -8.44 6.10
C CYS A 23 8.48 -7.90 4.99
N ARG A 24 7.35 -7.28 5.34
CA ARG A 24 6.34 -6.71 4.43
C ARG A 24 5.80 -7.69 3.38
N CYS A 25 5.94 -8.99 3.63
CA CYS A 25 5.45 -10.03 2.73
C CYS A 25 3.96 -10.28 2.93
N TRP A 26 3.21 -10.50 1.85
CA TRP A 26 1.80 -10.87 1.92
C TRP A 26 1.57 -12.28 2.49
N ASN A 27 2.55 -13.17 2.34
CA ASN A 27 2.48 -14.54 2.86
C ASN A 27 2.90 -14.64 4.35
N CYS A 28 3.31 -13.53 4.96
CA CYS A 28 3.68 -13.49 6.38
C CYS A 28 2.44 -13.23 7.23
N GLU A 29 2.20 -14.05 8.24
CA GLU A 29 1.05 -13.93 9.14
C GLU A 29 1.04 -12.60 9.89
N THR A 30 2.20 -12.14 10.34
CA THR A 30 2.38 -10.85 11.04
C THR A 30 2.16 -9.65 10.10
N CYS A 31 2.68 -9.73 8.85
CA CYS A 31 2.63 -8.60 7.92
C CYS A 31 1.33 -8.51 7.12
N ARG A 32 0.65 -9.62 6.87
CA ARG A 32 -0.58 -9.66 6.07
C ARG A 32 -1.67 -8.71 6.59
N PRO A 33 -2.07 -8.74 7.88
CA PRO A 33 -3.08 -7.84 8.41
C PRO A 33 -2.67 -6.36 8.28
N ARG A 34 -1.39 -6.05 8.54
CA ARG A 34 -0.85 -4.69 8.40
C ARG A 34 -0.88 -4.21 6.95
N ARG A 35 -0.50 -5.08 6.01
CA ARG A 35 -0.57 -4.78 4.57
C ARG A 35 -2.01 -4.56 4.10
N GLN A 36 -2.95 -5.35 4.62
CA GLN A 36 -4.37 -5.19 4.34
C GLN A 36 -4.89 -3.85 4.86
N ALA A 37 -4.58 -3.51 6.11
CA ALA A 37 -4.95 -2.23 6.70
C ALA A 37 -4.37 -1.04 5.90
N GLN A 38 -3.08 -1.08 5.58
CA GLN A 38 -2.43 -0.05 4.74
C GLN A 38 -3.11 0.12 3.38
N LEU A 39 -3.49 -0.98 2.73
CA LEU A 39 -4.15 -0.92 1.44
C LEU A 39 -5.58 -0.38 1.55
N ILE A 40 -6.28 -0.71 2.64
CA ILE A 40 -7.61 -0.15 2.95
C ILE A 40 -7.53 1.37 3.11
N GLU A 41 -6.56 1.85 3.86
CA GLU A 41 -6.39 3.30 4.07
C GLU A 41 -5.92 4.03 2.79
N LEU A 42 -5.02 3.41 2.03
CA LEU A 42 -4.69 3.90 0.70
C LEU A 42 -5.95 4.06 -0.17
N GLY A 43 -6.87 3.10 -0.09
CA GLY A 43 -8.15 3.15 -0.79
C GLY A 43 -9.04 4.31 -0.35
N LYS A 44 -9.19 4.51 0.96
CA LYS A 44 -9.99 5.59 1.55
C LYS A 44 -9.38 6.96 1.29
N ALA A 45 -8.07 7.12 1.46
CA ALA A 45 -7.35 8.37 1.29
C ALA A 45 -7.50 9.00 -0.10
N GLY A 46 -7.72 8.17 -1.14
CA GLY A 46 -8.01 8.64 -2.48
C GLY A 46 -9.39 9.25 -2.68
N LYS A 47 -10.28 9.18 -1.68
CA LYS A 47 -11.69 9.65 -1.74
C LYS A 47 -12.39 9.22 -3.04
N PRO A 48 -12.47 7.92 -3.34
CA PRO A 48 -13.09 7.43 -4.56
C PRO A 48 -14.60 7.70 -4.55
N ASN A 49 -15.13 7.93 -5.75
CA ASN A 49 -16.57 8.10 -5.96
C ASN A 49 -17.17 7.05 -6.92
N ARG A 50 -16.33 6.14 -7.44
CA ARG A 50 -16.76 5.05 -8.31
C ARG A 50 -15.92 3.81 -8.08
N PHE A 51 -16.57 2.66 -8.28
CA PHE A 51 -15.94 1.35 -8.32
C PHE A 51 -16.09 0.80 -9.74
N LEU A 52 -15.00 0.31 -10.31
CA LEU A 52 -14.96 -0.26 -11.66
C LEU A 52 -14.32 -1.65 -11.59
N THR A 53 -14.95 -2.64 -12.21
CA THR A 53 -14.36 -3.97 -12.43
C THR A 53 -14.17 -4.21 -13.92
N LEU A 54 -12.97 -4.61 -14.29
CA LEU A 54 -12.64 -5.07 -15.63
C LEU A 54 -12.34 -6.56 -15.59
N THR A 55 -13.01 -7.32 -16.45
CA THR A 55 -12.85 -8.76 -16.55
C THR A 55 -12.14 -9.14 -17.84
N SER A 56 -11.09 -9.93 -17.76
CA SER A 56 -10.43 -10.48 -18.94
C SER A 56 -11.24 -11.65 -19.54
N LYS A 57 -11.40 -11.71 -20.85
CA LYS A 57 -12.04 -12.84 -21.52
C LYS A 57 -11.16 -14.09 -21.35
N ARG A 58 -11.76 -15.17 -20.87
CA ARG A 58 -11.07 -16.47 -20.83
C ARG A 58 -10.84 -16.98 -22.23
N ARG A 59 -9.62 -17.37 -22.53
CA ARG A 59 -9.22 -17.93 -23.82
C ARG A 59 -8.55 -19.29 -23.59
N PRO A 60 -8.87 -20.31 -24.39
CA PRO A 60 -8.14 -21.58 -24.36
C PRO A 60 -6.63 -21.31 -24.55
N HIS A 61 -5.82 -22.09 -23.87
CA HIS A 61 -4.34 -22.05 -23.96
C HIS A 61 -3.66 -20.75 -23.48
N LEU A 62 -4.40 -19.73 -23.02
CA LEU A 62 -3.81 -18.53 -22.46
C LEU A 62 -3.58 -18.72 -20.94
N ALA A 63 -2.35 -18.58 -20.50
CA ALA A 63 -2.04 -18.59 -19.07
C ALA A 63 -2.64 -17.37 -18.35
N ALA A 64 -3.09 -17.53 -17.09
CA ALA A 64 -3.66 -16.44 -16.29
C ALA A 64 -2.70 -15.27 -16.11
N THR A 65 -1.39 -15.53 -16.03
CA THR A 65 -0.34 -14.51 -15.97
C THR A 65 -0.24 -13.67 -17.26
N ALA A 66 -0.41 -14.31 -18.41
CA ALA A 66 -0.43 -13.60 -19.70
C ALA A 66 -1.72 -12.77 -19.82
N ALA A 67 -2.88 -13.34 -19.46
CA ALA A 67 -4.15 -12.61 -19.42
C ALA A 67 -4.09 -11.39 -18.49
N ALA A 68 -3.41 -11.49 -17.34
CA ALA A 68 -3.22 -10.38 -16.41
C ALA A 68 -2.33 -9.28 -17.02
N LYS A 69 -1.27 -9.64 -17.75
CA LYS A 69 -0.43 -8.67 -18.48
C LYS A 69 -1.24 -7.91 -19.54
N GLU A 70 -2.04 -8.63 -20.33
CA GLU A 70 -2.92 -8.03 -21.33
C GLU A 70 -3.97 -7.11 -20.68
N LEU A 71 -4.57 -7.53 -19.56
CA LEU A 71 -5.54 -6.70 -18.83
C LEU A 71 -4.90 -5.43 -18.26
N ALA A 72 -3.68 -5.52 -17.71
CA ALA A 72 -2.92 -4.35 -17.26
C ALA A 72 -2.60 -3.39 -18.41
N LEU A 73 -2.22 -3.91 -19.59
CA LEU A 73 -1.97 -3.10 -20.77
C LEU A 73 -3.26 -2.46 -21.29
N ALA A 74 -4.36 -3.22 -21.33
CA ALA A 74 -5.67 -2.70 -21.71
C ALA A 74 -6.10 -1.56 -20.77
N TRP A 75 -5.93 -1.73 -19.45
CA TRP A 75 -6.17 -0.66 -18.50
C TRP A 75 -5.31 0.58 -18.75
N ARG A 76 -4.02 0.42 -19.01
CA ARG A 76 -3.13 1.55 -19.33
C ARG A 76 -3.64 2.34 -20.57
N ARG A 77 -4.06 1.64 -21.62
CA ARG A 77 -4.63 2.24 -22.83
C ARG A 77 -6.00 2.87 -22.57
N LEU A 78 -6.87 2.18 -21.83
CA LEU A 78 -8.18 2.69 -21.44
C LEU A 78 -8.06 3.95 -20.58
N SER A 79 -7.17 3.97 -19.60
CA SER A 79 -6.95 5.14 -18.74
C SER A 79 -6.50 6.36 -19.55
N ALA A 80 -5.70 6.18 -20.61
CA ALA A 80 -5.33 7.24 -21.53
C ALA A 80 -6.52 7.73 -22.38
N ARG A 81 -7.39 6.81 -22.85
CA ARG A 81 -8.64 7.16 -23.55
C ARG A 81 -9.61 7.92 -22.64
N ILE A 82 -9.74 7.50 -21.38
CA ILE A 82 -10.55 8.19 -20.36
C ILE A 82 -10.05 9.62 -20.16
N ARG A 83 -8.75 9.82 -19.97
CA ARG A 83 -8.16 11.16 -19.79
C ARG A 83 -8.47 12.07 -21.00
N ARG A 84 -8.29 11.58 -22.22
CA ARG A 84 -8.63 12.34 -23.43
C ARG A 84 -10.12 12.70 -23.47
N LYS A 85 -11.01 11.75 -23.15
CA LYS A 85 -12.46 11.98 -23.10
C LYS A 85 -12.87 13.01 -22.03
N LEU A 86 -12.21 13.01 -20.89
CA LEU A 86 -12.52 13.90 -19.76
C LEU A 86 -11.86 15.28 -19.88
N GLY A 87 -10.85 15.44 -20.74
CA GLY A 87 -10.10 16.69 -20.88
C GLY A 87 -9.42 17.06 -19.54
N ASN A 88 -9.65 18.28 -19.08
CA ASN A 88 -9.06 18.82 -17.84
C ASN A 88 -9.74 18.33 -16.54
N LYS A 89 -10.79 17.50 -16.65
CA LYS A 89 -11.47 16.99 -15.44
C LYS A 89 -10.62 15.95 -14.72
N PRO A 90 -10.66 15.91 -13.37
CA PRO A 90 -9.81 15.03 -12.60
C PRO A 90 -10.13 13.56 -12.85
N PHE A 91 -9.07 12.77 -13.05
CA PHE A 91 -9.16 11.32 -13.17
C PHE A 91 -8.01 10.65 -12.43
N ASN A 92 -8.35 10.03 -11.31
CA ASN A 92 -7.40 9.31 -10.46
C ASN A 92 -7.94 7.92 -10.13
N TYR A 93 -7.04 6.99 -9.84
CA TYR A 93 -7.42 5.60 -9.57
C TYR A 93 -6.44 4.89 -8.65
N LEU A 94 -6.96 3.88 -7.95
CA LEU A 94 -6.23 2.77 -7.36
C LEU A 94 -6.72 1.48 -8.03
N ALA A 95 -5.80 0.70 -8.58
CA ALA A 95 -6.04 -0.56 -9.28
C ALA A 95 -5.52 -1.73 -8.47
N VAL A 96 -6.31 -2.80 -8.33
CA VAL A 96 -5.99 -3.99 -7.55
C VAL A 96 -6.34 -5.24 -8.36
N PHE A 97 -5.40 -6.17 -8.47
CA PHE A 97 -5.67 -7.47 -9.06
C PHE A 97 -6.36 -8.42 -8.09
N GLU A 98 -7.39 -9.09 -8.56
CA GLU A 98 -8.02 -10.24 -7.92
C GLU A 98 -8.00 -11.44 -8.88
N ALA A 99 -7.89 -12.65 -8.34
CA ALA A 99 -8.14 -13.86 -9.10
C ALA A 99 -9.57 -14.37 -8.82
N THR A 100 -10.28 -14.74 -9.86
CA THR A 100 -11.54 -15.49 -9.70
C THR A 100 -11.28 -16.83 -9.00
N LYS A 101 -12.34 -17.53 -8.58
CA LYS A 101 -12.22 -18.92 -8.06
C LYS A 101 -11.46 -19.84 -8.99
N ALA A 102 -11.51 -19.60 -10.32
CA ALA A 102 -10.78 -20.35 -11.34
C ALA A 102 -9.37 -19.78 -11.64
N GLY A 103 -8.85 -18.88 -10.80
CA GLY A 103 -7.52 -18.27 -10.96
C GLY A 103 -7.42 -17.22 -12.07
N TRP A 104 -8.54 -16.78 -12.69
CA TRP A 104 -8.52 -15.86 -13.81
C TRP A 104 -8.48 -14.39 -13.37
N PRO A 105 -7.75 -13.48 -14.06
CA PRO A 105 -7.55 -12.13 -13.59
C PRO A 105 -8.80 -11.24 -13.73
N HIS A 106 -9.11 -10.57 -12.63
CA HIS A 106 -9.97 -9.39 -12.58
C HIS A 106 -9.14 -8.20 -12.12
N LEU A 107 -9.48 -7.02 -12.64
CA LEU A 107 -8.90 -5.76 -12.19
C LEU A 107 -10.00 -4.92 -11.55
N HIS A 108 -9.90 -4.72 -10.26
CA HIS A 108 -10.77 -3.84 -9.49
C HIS A 108 -10.14 -2.47 -9.36
N LEU A 109 -10.95 -1.44 -9.56
CA LEU A 109 -10.49 -0.06 -9.57
C LEU A 109 -11.39 0.80 -8.69
N LEU A 110 -10.78 1.51 -7.78
CA LEU A 110 -11.40 2.66 -7.13
C LEU A 110 -11.06 3.89 -7.98
N LEU A 111 -12.06 4.66 -8.35
CA LEU A 111 -11.89 5.83 -9.21
C LEU A 111 -12.36 7.10 -8.49
N ARG A 112 -11.61 8.18 -8.64
CA ARG A 112 -12.06 9.55 -8.43
C ARG A 112 -12.18 10.20 -9.80
N SER A 113 -13.40 10.24 -10.34
CA SER A 113 -13.67 10.68 -11.71
C SER A 113 -15.09 11.21 -11.88
N PRO A 114 -15.35 12.04 -12.90
CA PRO A 114 -16.69 12.30 -13.40
C PRO A 114 -17.40 11.03 -13.87
N TYR A 115 -18.65 11.19 -14.32
CA TYR A 115 -19.40 10.08 -14.88
C TYR A 115 -18.71 9.45 -16.10
N LEU A 116 -18.67 8.13 -16.11
CA LEU A 116 -18.20 7.31 -17.22
C LEU A 116 -19.33 6.33 -17.59
N SER A 117 -19.73 6.34 -18.87
CA SER A 117 -20.77 5.44 -19.37
C SER A 117 -20.26 4.00 -19.38
N GLN A 118 -21.03 3.07 -18.82
CA GLN A 118 -20.70 1.63 -18.85
C GLN A 118 -20.64 1.11 -20.29
N ALA A 119 -21.59 1.53 -21.14
CA ALA A 119 -21.63 1.13 -22.56
C ALA A 119 -20.35 1.55 -23.28
N TRP A 120 -19.90 2.79 -23.07
CA TRP A 120 -18.65 3.26 -23.66
C TRP A 120 -17.44 2.48 -23.14
N LEU A 121 -17.34 2.23 -21.82
CA LEU A 121 -16.26 1.43 -21.24
C LEU A 121 -16.25 0.00 -21.77
N SER A 122 -17.42 -0.64 -21.90
CA SER A 122 -17.57 -1.97 -22.48
C SER A 122 -17.10 -2.02 -23.94
N GLN A 123 -17.46 -1.03 -24.74
CA GLN A 123 -16.98 -0.91 -26.12
C GLN A 123 -15.45 -0.78 -26.16
N GLN A 124 -14.90 0.12 -25.36
CA GLN A 124 -13.45 0.32 -25.27
C GLN A 124 -12.72 -0.97 -24.85
N MET A 125 -13.24 -1.69 -23.86
CA MET A 125 -12.64 -2.95 -23.41
C MET A 125 -12.76 -4.07 -24.44
N ARG A 126 -13.84 -4.12 -25.21
CA ARG A 126 -13.98 -5.05 -26.34
C ARG A 126 -12.87 -4.83 -27.36
N GLU A 127 -12.57 -3.59 -27.69
CA GLU A 127 -11.49 -3.22 -28.63
C GLU A 127 -10.09 -3.52 -28.08
N LEU A 128 -9.86 -3.24 -26.80
CA LEU A 128 -8.53 -3.29 -26.17
C LEU A 128 -8.13 -4.68 -25.64
N ASN A 129 -9.12 -5.48 -25.22
CA ASN A 129 -8.88 -6.77 -24.56
C ASN A 129 -9.79 -7.90 -25.06
N GLY A 130 -10.68 -7.63 -26.01
CA GLY A 130 -11.68 -8.59 -26.49
C GLY A 130 -12.78 -8.93 -25.48
N SER A 131 -12.82 -8.27 -24.31
CA SER A 131 -13.81 -8.51 -23.26
C SER A 131 -14.67 -7.28 -23.03
N PRO A 132 -15.97 -7.31 -23.33
CA PRO A 132 -16.90 -6.22 -23.04
C PRO A 132 -17.39 -6.21 -21.57
N ILE A 133 -16.94 -7.16 -20.75
CA ILE A 133 -17.46 -7.32 -19.38
C ILE A 133 -16.86 -6.27 -18.48
N VAL A 134 -17.68 -5.26 -18.19
CA VAL A 134 -17.35 -4.11 -17.36
C VAL A 134 -18.49 -3.87 -16.37
N ASP A 135 -18.17 -3.71 -15.10
CA ASP A 135 -19.12 -3.28 -14.07
C ASP A 135 -18.62 -1.96 -13.46
N ILE A 136 -19.42 -0.90 -13.56
CA ILE A 136 -19.10 0.39 -12.95
C ILE A 136 -20.26 0.81 -12.04
N ARG A 137 -19.92 1.20 -10.80
CA ARG A 137 -20.90 1.62 -9.78
C ARG A 137 -20.50 2.93 -9.16
N LYS A 138 -21.48 3.77 -8.84
CA LYS A 138 -21.26 4.95 -8.01
C LYS A 138 -21.05 4.52 -6.57
N ILE A 139 -20.13 5.16 -5.88
CA ILE A 139 -19.94 5.06 -4.43
C ILE A 139 -20.58 6.29 -3.83
N THR A 140 -21.50 6.12 -2.89
CA THR A 140 -22.33 7.21 -2.35
C THR A 140 -21.88 7.67 -0.96
N ASN A 141 -21.18 6.81 -0.22
CA ASN A 141 -20.76 7.12 1.15
C ASN A 141 -19.48 6.36 1.55
N GLU A 142 -18.89 6.78 2.66
CA GLU A 142 -17.63 6.20 3.19
C GLU A 142 -17.78 4.73 3.59
N ARG A 143 -18.96 4.28 4.05
CA ARG A 143 -19.22 2.87 4.38
C ARG A 143 -19.13 1.98 3.13
N GLU A 144 -19.60 2.47 1.98
CA GLU A 144 -19.43 1.78 0.70
C GLU A 144 -17.98 1.72 0.28
N ILE A 145 -17.21 2.80 0.44
CA ILE A 145 -15.77 2.79 0.22
C ILE A 145 -15.14 1.68 1.07
N ALA A 146 -15.38 1.72 2.39
CA ALA A 146 -14.84 0.74 3.32
C ALA A 146 -15.24 -0.71 2.93
N ARG A 147 -16.50 -0.93 2.57
CA ARG A 147 -17.01 -2.24 2.14
C ARG A 147 -16.35 -2.75 0.86
N TYR A 148 -16.20 -1.90 -0.17
CA TYR A 148 -15.55 -2.27 -1.42
C TYR A 148 -14.06 -2.51 -1.21
N VAL A 149 -13.41 -1.65 -0.46
CA VAL A 149 -12.00 -1.81 -0.13
C VAL A 149 -11.78 -3.10 0.68
N ALA A 150 -12.55 -3.34 1.73
CA ALA A 150 -12.46 -4.57 2.51
C ALA A 150 -12.74 -5.83 1.67
N LYS A 151 -13.73 -5.80 0.79
CA LYS A 151 -14.13 -6.95 -0.02
C LYS A 151 -13.14 -7.31 -1.13
N TYR A 152 -12.57 -6.31 -1.81
CA TYR A 152 -11.77 -6.52 -3.03
C TYR A 152 -10.29 -6.16 -2.85
N VAL A 153 -10.00 -5.30 -1.86
CA VAL A 153 -8.67 -4.80 -1.56
C VAL A 153 -8.14 -5.42 -0.26
N GLY A 154 -9.01 -5.61 0.76
CA GLY A 154 -8.68 -6.24 2.04
C GLY A 154 -8.46 -7.74 1.98
N LYS A 155 -8.93 -8.44 0.92
CA LYS A 155 -8.41 -9.75 0.58
C LYS A 155 -6.96 -9.62 0.11
N GLU A 156 -6.18 -10.67 0.24
CA GLU A 156 -4.83 -10.67 -0.33
C GLU A 156 -4.91 -10.40 -1.84
N PRO A 157 -4.40 -9.24 -2.34
CA PRO A 157 -4.42 -8.97 -3.77
C PRO A 157 -3.60 -10.03 -4.51
N HIS A 158 -4.15 -10.61 -5.57
CA HIS A 158 -3.49 -11.70 -6.26
C HIS A 158 -2.24 -11.25 -7.01
N LYS A 159 -1.20 -12.09 -6.95
CA LYS A 159 0.06 -11.84 -7.66
C LYS A 159 0.14 -12.69 -8.93
N PHE A 160 0.00 -12.05 -10.08
CA PHE A 160 0.21 -12.68 -11.37
C PHE A 160 1.68 -12.54 -11.81
N GLY A 161 2.50 -13.52 -11.51
CA GLY A 161 3.93 -13.52 -11.85
C GLY A 161 4.67 -12.31 -11.28
N ARG A 162 5.32 -11.53 -12.16
CA ARG A 162 6.08 -10.32 -11.75
C ARG A 162 5.24 -9.04 -11.72
N LEU A 163 3.94 -9.09 -12.03
CA LEU A 163 3.09 -7.89 -11.98
C LEU A 163 2.92 -7.41 -10.54
N LYS A 164 2.78 -6.08 -10.38
CA LYS A 164 2.40 -5.48 -9.10
C LYS A 164 0.99 -5.96 -8.73
N ARG A 165 0.77 -6.32 -7.48
CA ARG A 165 -0.56 -6.72 -6.99
C ARG A 165 -1.56 -5.56 -7.07
N TYR A 166 -1.07 -4.33 -6.86
CA TYR A 166 -1.84 -3.10 -6.96
C TYR A 166 -0.92 -1.91 -7.31
N TRP A 167 -1.52 -0.86 -7.83
CA TRP A 167 -0.87 0.42 -8.14
C TRP A 167 -1.91 1.55 -8.22
N HIS A 168 -1.45 2.79 -8.13
CA HIS A 168 -2.32 3.95 -8.23
C HIS A 168 -1.74 5.04 -9.15
N SER A 169 -2.60 5.98 -9.56
CA SER A 169 -2.18 7.18 -10.28
C SER A 169 -1.36 8.12 -9.39
N LYS A 170 -0.49 8.94 -9.97
CA LYS A 170 0.38 9.88 -9.24
C LYS A 170 -0.40 10.75 -8.24
N ASN A 171 -1.56 11.27 -8.65
CA ASN A 171 -2.38 12.17 -7.84
C ASN A 171 -3.52 11.43 -7.10
N TRP A 172 -3.36 10.15 -6.81
CA TRP A 172 -4.34 9.40 -6.00
C TRP A 172 -4.41 9.94 -4.59
N LEU A 173 -3.27 10.09 -3.94
CA LEU A 173 -3.16 10.74 -2.65
C LEU A 173 -3.13 12.26 -2.83
N PRO A 174 -3.70 13.04 -1.89
CA PRO A 174 -3.49 14.47 -1.86
C PRO A 174 -1.98 14.77 -1.80
N ALA A 175 -1.57 15.93 -2.31
CA ALA A 175 -0.21 16.38 -2.14
C ALA A 175 0.13 16.37 -0.65
N LYS A 176 1.24 15.75 -0.28
CA LYS A 176 1.74 15.82 1.10
C LYS A 176 1.95 17.31 1.40
N GLN A 177 1.30 17.82 2.43
CA GLN A 177 1.78 19.04 3.06
C GLN A 177 3.11 18.63 3.69
N THR A 178 4.19 18.99 3.04
CA THR A 178 5.54 18.95 3.60
C THR A 178 5.66 20.04 4.68
N GLN A 179 5.06 19.78 5.82
CA GLN A 179 5.43 20.37 7.08
C GLN A 179 6.11 19.28 7.90
N ALA A 180 7.24 18.83 7.42
CA ALA A 180 8.24 18.26 8.29
C ALA A 180 9.26 19.36 8.51
N ASP A 181 9.28 19.98 9.68
CA ASP A 181 10.53 20.48 10.22
C ASP A 181 11.49 19.29 10.09
N GLU A 182 12.47 19.42 9.21
CA GLU A 182 13.56 18.47 9.01
C GLU A 182 14.50 18.54 10.24
N ALA A 183 13.96 18.25 11.42
CA ALA A 183 14.80 17.96 12.56
C ALA A 183 15.55 16.67 12.22
N GLU A 184 16.85 16.79 12.13
CA GLU A 184 17.77 15.75 11.70
C GLU A 184 17.63 14.52 12.61
N MET A 185 17.06 13.43 12.07
CA MET A 185 16.99 12.17 12.78
C MET A 185 18.39 11.55 12.87
N PRO A 186 18.75 10.96 14.02
CA PRO A 186 19.95 10.14 14.09
C PRO A 186 19.89 9.02 13.03
N PRO A 187 21.04 8.55 12.55
CA PRO A 187 21.07 7.46 11.58
C PRO A 187 20.41 6.19 12.18
N TRP A 188 19.60 5.53 11.36
CA TRP A 188 18.98 4.27 11.73
C TRP A 188 20.02 3.13 11.66
N ARG A 189 20.04 2.28 12.70
CA ARG A 189 20.79 1.05 12.72
C ARG A 189 19.87 -0.16 12.86
N ILE A 190 20.28 -1.30 12.33
CA ILE A 190 19.60 -2.57 12.57
C ILE A 190 20.15 -3.14 13.87
N ASP A 191 19.25 -3.58 14.74
CA ASP A 191 19.55 -4.35 15.94
C ASP A 191 19.01 -5.76 15.78
N GLU A 192 19.79 -6.76 16.20
CA GLU A 192 19.44 -8.18 16.09
C GLU A 192 18.53 -8.64 17.23
N GLN A 193 17.88 -7.71 17.88
CA GLN A 193 16.94 -7.98 18.95
C GLN A 193 15.51 -7.66 18.52
N ARG A 194 14.55 -8.35 19.12
CA ARG A 194 13.12 -8.02 19.03
C ARG A 194 12.82 -6.76 19.81
N LEU A 195 11.75 -6.07 19.42
CA LEU A 195 11.35 -4.81 20.02
C LEU A 195 11.07 -4.91 21.53
N ASP A 196 10.52 -6.03 21.99
CA ASP A 196 10.27 -6.29 23.43
C ASP A 196 11.57 -6.39 24.24
N LEU A 197 12.63 -6.97 23.69
CA LEU A 197 13.94 -7.02 24.31
C LEU A 197 14.59 -5.63 24.39
N VAL A 198 14.48 -4.85 23.31
CA VAL A 198 14.94 -3.45 23.30
C VAL A 198 14.23 -2.61 24.37
N TYR A 199 12.92 -2.84 24.57
CA TYR A 199 12.19 -2.21 25.66
C TYR A 199 12.74 -2.59 27.03
N MET A 200 12.96 -3.90 27.26
CA MET A 200 13.48 -4.41 28.53
C MET A 200 14.88 -3.87 28.85
N ASP A 201 15.74 -3.77 27.84
CA ASP A 201 17.09 -3.23 28.03
C ASP A 201 17.05 -1.73 28.34
N ALA A 202 16.25 -0.96 27.61
CA ALA A 202 16.04 0.46 27.91
C ALA A 202 15.48 0.68 29.35
N PHE A 203 14.57 -0.19 29.79
CA PHE A 203 14.02 -0.15 31.13
C PHE A 203 15.07 -0.48 32.20
N ARG A 204 15.88 -1.52 32.00
CA ARG A 204 17.01 -1.90 32.90
C ARG A 204 18.05 -0.80 33.02
N GLU A 205 18.27 -0.06 31.93
CA GLU A 205 19.18 1.09 31.91
C GLU A 205 18.57 2.37 32.55
N GLY A 206 17.38 2.29 33.11
CA GLY A 206 16.72 3.42 33.76
C GLY A 206 16.17 4.50 32.81
N LYS A 207 16.02 4.20 31.53
CA LYS A 207 15.59 5.14 30.50
C LYS A 207 14.07 5.42 30.47
N ALA A 208 13.29 4.79 31.36
CA ALA A 208 11.82 4.91 31.45
C ALA A 208 11.12 4.86 30.06
N PRO A 209 11.27 3.75 29.29
CA PRO A 209 10.78 3.69 27.94
C PRO A 209 9.25 3.67 27.89
N ARG A 210 8.69 4.37 26.91
CA ARG A 210 7.28 4.29 26.51
C ARG A 210 7.17 3.36 25.33
N THR A 211 6.09 2.61 25.24
CA THR A 211 5.91 1.65 24.15
C THR A 211 4.46 1.56 23.67
N ARG A 212 4.33 1.27 22.39
CA ARG A 212 3.12 0.66 21.82
C ARG A 212 3.53 -0.72 21.32
N PRO A 213 3.03 -1.78 21.97
CA PRO A 213 3.46 -3.15 21.67
C PRO A 213 3.38 -3.48 20.18
N GLY A 214 4.48 -3.99 19.61
CA GLY A 214 4.61 -4.35 18.21
C GLY A 214 4.65 -3.18 17.21
N GLU A 215 4.71 -1.93 17.68
CA GLU A 215 4.80 -0.74 16.82
C GLU A 215 6.08 0.06 17.07
N TRP A 216 6.32 0.47 18.30
CA TRP A 216 7.49 1.26 18.66
C TRP A 216 7.81 1.21 20.15
N VAL A 217 9.05 1.56 20.47
CA VAL A 217 9.57 1.89 21.79
C VAL A 217 10.26 3.24 21.71
N ILE A 218 10.00 4.16 22.62
CA ILE A 218 10.62 5.48 22.69
C ILE A 218 11.09 5.72 24.12
N TRP A 219 12.29 6.27 24.29
CA TRP A 219 12.84 6.70 25.56
C TRP A 219 13.43 8.09 25.49
N GLY A 220 13.50 8.76 26.64
CA GLY A 220 13.99 10.13 26.75
C GLY A 220 13.03 11.17 26.17
N GLU A 221 13.57 12.32 25.75
CA GLU A 221 12.83 13.46 25.23
C GLU A 221 13.03 13.61 23.71
N PRO A 222 12.27 12.89 22.87
CA PRO A 222 12.40 13.01 21.43
C PRO A 222 11.85 14.35 20.93
N PRO A 223 12.30 14.81 19.76
CA PRO A 223 11.81 16.05 19.15
C PRO A 223 10.31 15.96 18.82
N PRO A 224 9.61 17.11 18.65
CA PRO A 224 8.15 17.15 18.48
C PRO A 224 7.61 16.24 17.39
N HIS A 225 8.29 16.13 16.25
CA HIS A 225 7.87 15.27 15.14
C HIS A 225 7.92 13.77 15.46
N VAL A 226 8.81 13.32 16.37
CA VAL A 226 8.83 11.94 16.88
C VAL A 226 7.83 11.80 18.04
N ARG A 227 7.69 12.82 18.87
CA ARG A 227 6.75 12.87 19.98
C ARG A 227 5.31 12.73 19.50
N SER A 228 4.96 13.33 18.35
CA SER A 228 3.63 13.21 17.74
C SER A 228 3.21 11.77 17.42
N TRP A 229 4.17 10.82 17.31
CA TRP A 229 3.84 9.40 17.13
C TRP A 229 3.17 8.79 18.35
N THR A 230 3.42 9.36 19.54
CA THR A 230 2.89 8.88 20.81
C THR A 230 1.53 9.47 21.17
N ASP A 231 1.20 10.64 20.62
CA ASP A 231 0.05 11.45 21.04
C ASP A 231 -1.20 11.20 20.18
N GLU A 232 -1.09 10.42 19.09
CA GLU A 232 -2.22 10.17 18.21
C GLU A 232 -3.21 9.15 18.79
N PRO A 233 -4.51 9.53 18.91
CA PRO A 233 -5.57 8.59 19.27
C PRO A 233 -5.69 7.50 18.20
N GLU A 234 -6.13 6.31 18.64
CA GLU A 234 -6.26 5.09 17.81
C GLU A 234 -6.92 5.28 16.43
N ASN A 235 -7.81 6.25 16.28
CA ASN A 235 -8.51 6.56 15.05
C ASN A 235 -7.71 7.37 14.00
N LYS A 236 -6.55 7.92 14.35
CA LYS A 236 -5.67 8.66 13.41
C LYS A 236 -4.41 7.90 13.04
N ARG A 237 -4.31 6.62 13.39
CA ARG A 237 -3.12 5.75 13.25
C ARG A 237 -2.57 5.55 11.85
N GLU A 238 -3.14 6.18 10.85
CA GLU A 238 -2.89 5.83 9.45
C GLU A 238 -2.24 6.92 8.61
N GLN A 239 -1.89 8.04 9.20
CA GLN A 239 -0.97 8.96 8.53
C GLN A 239 0.45 8.42 8.74
N ARG A 240 0.95 7.76 7.70
CA ARG A 240 2.27 7.15 7.66
C ARG A 240 3.32 8.15 8.05
N ASN A 241 4.09 7.81 9.06
CA ASN A 241 5.25 8.60 9.42
C ASN A 241 6.29 8.54 8.29
N PRO A 242 6.64 9.66 7.63
CA PRO A 242 7.57 9.68 6.51
C PRO A 242 8.96 9.14 6.87
N TRP A 243 9.35 9.24 8.14
CA TRP A 243 10.64 8.75 8.65
C TRP A 243 10.68 7.22 8.72
N ILE A 244 9.59 6.57 9.10
CA ILE A 244 9.48 5.11 9.06
C ILE A 244 9.53 4.61 7.61
N GLU A 245 8.88 5.31 6.68
CA GLU A 245 8.98 4.99 5.25
C GLU A 245 10.40 5.19 4.72
N GLY A 246 11.10 6.25 5.11
CA GLY A 246 12.49 6.51 4.74
C GLY A 246 13.44 5.44 5.28
N ALA A 247 13.31 5.08 6.57
CA ALA A 247 14.10 4.01 7.18
C ALA A 247 13.87 2.65 6.48
N LEU A 248 12.63 2.34 6.11
CA LEU A 248 12.28 1.11 5.40
C LEU A 248 12.70 1.11 3.92
N GLN A 249 12.93 2.28 3.31
CA GLN A 249 13.53 2.39 1.96
C GLN A 249 15.03 2.14 1.98
N LEU A 250 15.73 2.60 3.04
CA LEU A 250 17.17 2.37 3.22
C LEU A 250 17.49 0.89 3.47
N TYR A 251 16.54 0.15 4.07
CA TYR A 251 16.68 -1.27 4.38
C TYR A 251 15.56 -2.07 3.70
N PRO A 252 15.63 -2.31 2.37
CA PRO A 252 14.66 -3.17 1.70
C PRO A 252 14.70 -4.56 2.33
N ALA A 253 13.52 -5.16 2.52
CA ALA A 253 13.40 -6.49 3.13
C ALA A 253 14.37 -7.46 2.47
N ALA A 254 15.26 -8.05 3.26
CA ALA A 254 16.19 -9.05 2.79
C ALA A 254 15.42 -10.22 2.15
N GLY A 255 15.59 -10.42 0.85
CA GLY A 255 14.90 -11.47 0.11
C GLY A 255 14.55 -11.16 -1.34
N GLN A 256 14.91 -9.99 -1.88
CA GLN A 256 15.00 -9.84 -3.33
C GLN A 256 16.44 -10.08 -3.77
N PRO A 257 16.74 -11.12 -4.55
CA PRO A 257 18.08 -11.25 -5.15
C PRO A 257 18.28 -10.02 -6.04
N THR A 258 19.20 -9.16 -5.66
CA THR A 258 19.83 -8.20 -6.57
C THR A 258 20.37 -9.03 -7.72
N GLY A 259 19.89 -8.77 -8.93
CA GLY A 259 20.34 -9.46 -10.13
C GLY A 259 21.87 -9.44 -10.20
N MET A 260 22.46 -10.58 -10.09
CA MET A 260 23.82 -10.80 -10.56
C MET A 260 23.80 -10.60 -12.08
N THR A 261 24.31 -9.47 -12.51
CA THR A 261 24.78 -9.26 -13.87
C THR A 261 26.01 -10.14 -14.02
N THR A 262 25.85 -11.29 -14.63
CA THR A 262 27.02 -12.02 -15.17
C THR A 262 27.33 -11.41 -16.55
N ALA A 263 28.57 -11.01 -16.67
CA ALA A 263 29.23 -10.60 -17.89
C ALA A 263 29.14 -11.67 -18.98
#